data_47fa567be3571bcefc6e299f8d54e934
#
_entry.id   47fa567be3571bcefc6e299f8d54e934
#
_cell.length_a   1.000
_cell.length_b   1.000
_cell.length_c   1.000
_cell.angle_alpha   90.00
_cell.angle_beta   90.00
_cell.angle_gamma   90.00
#
_symmetry.space_group_name_H-M   'P 1'
#
loop_
_entity.id
_entity.type
_entity.pdbx_description
1 polymer ?
#
loop_
_entity_poly.entity_id
_entity_poly.type
_entity_poly.pdbx_seq_one_letter_code
_entity_poly.pdbx_strand_id
1 'polypeptide(L)'
;MSFSGPRALAALLALPALMPLGLVAFNAVCWTRGRALPEAAAAAPGGISVLIPARDEVANIERCVRSVDAAHGPITEIIVYDDGSTDGTDAVLTRLQAELPRLRVITGDALPVGWVGKPYALQRLSALADCDVILNIDADVTLRADGVLRMLSLLGTAEQVTGGLGAAVVTAVPRQR
;
A
#
# COMPACT_ATOMS: atom_id res chain seq x y z
N MET A 1 13.14 -39.47 35.66
CA MET A 1 13.91 -38.21 35.51
C MET A 1 12.98 -37.05 35.89
N SER A 2 13.16 -36.51 37.11
CA SER A 2 12.26 -35.47 37.67
C SER A 2 12.73 -34.07 37.18
N PHE A 3 11.96 -33.47 36.31
CA PHE A 3 12.13 -32.06 35.90
C PHE A 3 11.39 -31.14 36.90
N SER A 4 11.78 -31.20 38.14
CA SER A 4 11.19 -30.33 39.17
C SER A 4 12.27 -29.40 39.75
N GLY A 5 12.46 -28.28 39.07
CA GLY A 5 13.33 -27.23 39.60
C GLY A 5 12.93 -25.85 39.07
N PRO A 6 13.22 -24.79 39.83
CA PRO A 6 12.89 -23.40 39.45
C PRO A 6 13.46 -22.98 38.08
N ARG A 7 14.47 -23.70 37.60
CA ARG A 7 15.07 -23.49 36.27
C ARG A 7 14.16 -23.96 35.12
N ALA A 8 13.42 -25.06 35.29
CA ALA A 8 12.49 -25.56 34.30
C ALA A 8 11.27 -24.63 34.16
N LEU A 9 10.77 -24.10 35.29
CA LEU A 9 9.68 -23.13 35.29
C LEU A 9 10.11 -21.80 34.67
N ALA A 10 11.32 -21.33 34.95
CA ALA A 10 11.87 -20.11 34.32
C ALA A 10 12.05 -20.27 32.81
N ALA A 11 12.50 -21.43 32.33
CA ALA A 11 12.60 -21.72 30.90
C ALA A 11 11.22 -21.77 30.22
N LEU A 12 10.21 -22.35 30.88
CA LEU A 12 8.85 -22.41 30.36
C LEU A 12 8.20 -21.04 30.27
N LEU A 13 8.48 -20.13 31.20
CA LEU A 13 7.99 -18.75 31.20
C LEU A 13 8.76 -17.83 30.21
N ALA A 14 10.03 -18.19 29.90
CA ALA A 14 10.83 -17.44 28.94
C ALA A 14 10.45 -17.73 27.49
N LEU A 15 9.91 -18.91 27.15
CA LEU A 15 9.50 -19.30 25.80
C LEU A 15 8.49 -18.33 25.15
N PRO A 16 7.40 -17.93 25.82
CA PRO A 16 6.46 -16.94 25.23
C PRO A 16 7.09 -15.54 25.05
N ALA A 17 8.12 -15.18 25.83
CA ALA A 17 8.81 -13.90 25.66
C ALA A 17 9.81 -13.91 24.49
N LEU A 18 10.34 -15.06 24.11
CA LEU A 18 11.26 -15.20 22.97
C LEU A 18 10.53 -15.12 21.62
N MET A 19 9.26 -15.51 21.55
CA MET A 19 8.47 -15.47 20.32
C MET A 19 8.33 -14.06 19.74
N PRO A 20 7.89 -13.02 20.48
CA PRO A 20 7.85 -11.66 19.98
C PRO A 20 9.23 -11.11 19.62
N LEU A 21 10.28 -11.48 20.35
CA LEU A 21 11.65 -11.08 20.03
C LEU A 21 12.11 -11.70 18.69
N GLY A 22 11.80 -12.96 18.44
CA GLY A 22 12.05 -13.64 17.18
C GLY A 22 11.28 -12.99 16.02
N LEU A 23 10.02 -12.60 16.24
CA LEU A 23 9.21 -11.90 15.25
C LEU A 23 9.77 -10.51 14.93
N VAL A 24 10.20 -9.75 15.94
CA VAL A 24 10.85 -8.45 15.76
C VAL A 24 12.16 -8.59 14.99
N ALA A 25 13.00 -9.57 15.34
CA ALA A 25 14.25 -9.84 14.62
C ALA A 25 13.99 -10.26 13.17
N PHE A 26 13.02 -11.13 12.93
CA PHE A 26 12.60 -11.53 11.59
C PHE A 26 12.10 -10.34 10.77
N ASN A 27 11.22 -9.52 11.33
CA ASN A 27 10.74 -8.32 10.67
C ASN A 27 11.87 -7.33 10.37
N ALA A 28 12.82 -7.15 11.29
CA ALA A 28 14.00 -6.30 11.07
C ALA A 28 14.87 -6.81 9.92
N VAL A 29 15.07 -8.13 9.83
CA VAL A 29 15.81 -8.76 8.71
C VAL A 29 15.06 -8.61 7.40
N CYS A 30 13.76 -8.83 7.37
CA CYS A 30 12.92 -8.60 6.19
C CYS A 30 12.96 -7.13 5.75
N TRP A 31 12.89 -6.20 6.70
CA TRP A 31 13.01 -4.77 6.45
C TRP A 31 14.36 -4.36 5.83
N THR A 32 15.46 -4.92 6.34
CA THR A 32 16.79 -4.62 5.81
C THR A 32 17.03 -5.26 4.44
N ARG A 33 16.51 -6.47 4.21
CA ARG A 33 16.59 -7.14 2.91
C ARG A 33 15.79 -6.42 1.83
N GLY A 34 14.62 -5.89 2.15
CA GLY A 34 13.82 -5.07 1.23
C GLY A 34 14.51 -3.76 0.77
N ARG A 35 15.64 -3.37 1.41
CA ARG A 35 16.46 -2.22 1.00
C ARG A 35 17.49 -2.54 -0.08
N ALA A 36 17.84 -3.80 -0.24
CA ALA A 36 18.90 -4.28 -1.15
C ALA A 36 18.30 -4.97 -2.39
N LEU A 37 17.24 -4.39 -2.96
CA LEU A 37 16.60 -5.01 -4.11
C LEU A 37 17.41 -4.81 -5.38
N PRO A 38 17.56 -5.88 -6.20
CA PRO A 38 18.20 -5.78 -7.50
C PRO A 38 17.39 -4.86 -8.42
N GLU A 39 18.09 -4.21 -9.33
CA GLU A 39 17.58 -3.27 -10.34
C GLU A 39 16.69 -3.94 -11.42
N ALA A 40 16.44 -5.23 -11.30
CA ALA A 40 15.56 -5.96 -12.19
C ALA A 40 14.11 -5.52 -11.95
N ALA A 41 13.68 -4.54 -12.73
CA ALA A 41 12.30 -4.11 -12.79
C ALA A 41 11.40 -5.32 -13.07
N ALA A 42 10.61 -5.73 -12.10
CA ALA A 42 9.52 -6.64 -12.36
C ALA A 42 8.59 -5.94 -13.36
N ALA A 43 8.41 -6.54 -14.51
CA ALA A 43 7.46 -6.04 -15.50
C ALA A 43 6.05 -6.24 -14.92
N ALA A 44 5.26 -5.16 -14.89
CA ALA A 44 3.81 -5.26 -14.78
C ALA A 44 3.25 -5.23 -16.21
N PRO A 45 3.00 -6.39 -16.84
CA PRO A 45 2.72 -6.46 -18.28
C PRO A 45 1.42 -5.76 -18.68
N GLY A 46 0.54 -5.45 -17.78
CA GLY A 46 -0.70 -4.70 -18.03
C GLY A 46 -0.69 -3.27 -17.47
N GLY A 47 0.45 -2.83 -16.90
CA GLY A 47 0.50 -1.58 -16.18
C GLY A 47 0.02 -1.68 -14.72
N ILE A 48 -0.11 -0.52 -14.08
CA ILE A 48 -0.53 -0.40 -12.68
C ILE A 48 -1.68 0.59 -12.59
N SER A 49 -2.76 0.19 -11.90
CA SER A 49 -3.79 1.09 -11.41
C SER A 49 -3.43 1.56 -9.99
N VAL A 50 -3.23 2.88 -9.81
CA VAL A 50 -3.01 3.45 -8.48
C VAL A 50 -4.34 3.95 -7.92
N LEU A 51 -4.71 3.45 -6.73
CA LEU A 51 -6.00 3.69 -6.10
C LEU A 51 -5.81 4.50 -4.82
N ILE A 52 -6.52 5.63 -4.71
CA ILE A 52 -6.38 6.57 -3.61
C ILE A 52 -7.77 6.88 -3.02
N PRO A 53 -8.15 6.30 -1.89
CA PRO A 53 -9.33 6.75 -1.15
C PRO A 53 -9.01 8.08 -0.46
N ALA A 54 -9.88 9.08 -0.62
CA ALA A 54 -9.72 10.41 -0.07
C ALA A 54 -10.99 10.84 0.67
N ARG A 55 -10.82 11.50 1.82
CA ARG A 55 -11.90 12.20 2.52
C ARG A 55 -11.30 13.29 3.38
N ASP A 56 -11.70 14.55 3.13
CA ASP A 56 -11.22 15.73 3.85
C ASP A 56 -9.67 15.83 3.87
N GLU A 57 -9.05 15.72 2.68
CA GLU A 57 -7.60 15.65 2.47
C GLU A 57 -7.05 16.85 1.68
N VAL A 58 -7.70 18.02 1.76
CA VAL A 58 -7.31 19.22 0.99
C VAL A 58 -5.83 19.59 1.17
N ALA A 59 -5.26 19.37 2.36
CA ALA A 59 -3.86 19.68 2.66
C ALA A 59 -2.84 18.72 2.03
N ASN A 60 -3.26 17.52 1.64
CA ASN A 60 -2.36 16.43 1.25
C ASN A 60 -2.57 15.95 -0.17
N ILE A 61 -3.82 15.92 -0.65
CA ILE A 61 -4.22 15.21 -1.87
C ILE A 61 -3.45 15.67 -3.12
N GLU A 62 -3.19 16.97 -3.28
CA GLU A 62 -2.42 17.47 -4.43
C GLU A 62 -1.01 16.91 -4.43
N ARG A 63 -0.32 16.95 -3.28
CA ARG A 63 1.04 16.44 -3.14
C ARG A 63 1.09 14.93 -3.39
N CYS A 64 0.11 14.18 -2.87
CA CYS A 64 -0.03 12.75 -3.09
C CYS A 64 -0.15 12.44 -4.58
N VAL A 65 -1.16 12.98 -5.26
CA VAL A 65 -1.46 12.72 -6.67
C VAL A 65 -0.29 13.11 -7.58
N ARG A 66 0.31 14.30 -7.37
CA ARG A 66 1.48 14.73 -8.16
C ARG A 66 2.70 13.84 -7.93
N SER A 67 2.90 13.33 -6.71
CA SER A 67 4.01 12.42 -6.44
C SER A 67 3.83 11.07 -7.13
N VAL A 68 2.60 10.60 -7.25
CA VAL A 68 2.26 9.37 -7.99
C VAL A 68 2.45 9.59 -9.48
N ASP A 69 1.96 10.71 -10.02
CA ASP A 69 2.09 11.03 -11.45
C ASP A 69 3.55 11.19 -11.89
N ALA A 70 4.41 11.72 -11.02
CA ALA A 70 5.84 11.89 -11.26
C ALA A 70 6.67 10.62 -10.95
N ALA A 71 6.08 9.55 -10.41
CA ALA A 71 6.82 8.35 -10.06
C ALA A 71 7.22 7.56 -11.30
N HIS A 72 8.42 6.97 -11.23
CA HIS A 72 8.92 6.08 -12.29
C HIS A 72 8.25 4.71 -12.18
N GLY A 73 7.77 4.20 -13.30
CA GLY A 73 7.13 2.89 -13.40
C GLY A 73 5.97 2.87 -14.39
N PRO A 74 5.41 1.70 -14.65
CA PRO A 74 4.34 1.51 -15.63
C PRO A 74 2.97 1.89 -15.07
N ILE A 75 2.81 3.11 -14.51
CA ILE A 75 1.53 3.61 -14.03
C ILE A 75 0.66 3.96 -15.23
N THR A 76 -0.45 3.26 -15.39
CA THR A 76 -1.42 3.46 -16.47
C THR A 76 -2.49 4.46 -16.08
N GLU A 77 -2.99 4.37 -14.85
CA GLU A 77 -4.04 5.24 -14.34
C GLU A 77 -3.88 5.53 -12.85
N ILE A 78 -4.45 6.65 -12.42
CA ILE A 78 -4.59 7.06 -11.03
C ILE A 78 -6.08 7.27 -10.79
N ILE A 79 -6.68 6.52 -9.88
CA ILE A 79 -8.10 6.67 -9.55
C ILE A 79 -8.21 7.16 -8.11
N VAL A 80 -8.82 8.32 -7.93
CA VAL A 80 -9.16 8.89 -6.63
C VAL A 80 -10.64 8.72 -6.37
N TYR A 81 -11.00 8.19 -5.21
CA TYR A 81 -12.38 8.12 -4.73
C TYR A 81 -12.55 9.15 -3.61
N ASP A 82 -13.32 10.20 -3.89
CA ASP A 82 -13.67 11.22 -2.91
C ASP A 82 -14.93 10.80 -2.14
N ASP A 83 -14.76 10.36 -0.90
CA ASP A 83 -15.83 9.88 0.00
C ASP A 83 -16.59 11.05 0.66
N GLY A 84 -17.09 11.99 -0.17
CA GLY A 84 -17.91 13.10 0.27
C GLY A 84 -17.15 14.13 1.11
N SER A 85 -15.98 14.56 0.66
CA SER A 85 -15.21 15.62 1.32
C SER A 85 -15.98 16.94 1.41
N THR A 86 -15.73 17.70 2.47
CA THR A 86 -16.38 18.98 2.75
C THR A 86 -15.39 20.14 2.95
N ASP A 87 -14.09 19.86 2.87
CA ASP A 87 -12.99 20.79 3.15
C ASP A 87 -12.42 21.49 1.89
N GLY A 88 -12.94 21.18 0.68
CA GLY A 88 -12.44 21.68 -0.60
C GLY A 88 -11.53 20.71 -1.34
N THR A 89 -11.41 19.46 -0.89
CA THR A 89 -10.68 18.39 -1.58
C THR A 89 -11.20 18.19 -3.01
N ASP A 90 -12.51 18.25 -3.20
CA ASP A 90 -13.20 18.12 -4.49
C ASP A 90 -12.74 19.16 -5.52
N ALA A 91 -12.58 20.42 -5.08
CA ALA A 91 -12.11 21.51 -5.94
C ALA A 91 -10.65 21.29 -6.39
N VAL A 92 -9.79 20.80 -5.47
CA VAL A 92 -8.41 20.45 -5.80
C VAL A 92 -8.36 19.29 -6.78
N LEU A 93 -9.15 18.25 -6.57
CA LEU A 93 -9.21 17.07 -7.45
C LEU A 93 -9.73 17.44 -8.86
N THR A 94 -10.75 18.28 -8.95
CA THR A 94 -11.28 18.78 -10.24
C THR A 94 -10.21 19.51 -11.06
N ARG A 95 -9.42 20.38 -10.39
CA ARG A 95 -8.30 21.07 -11.04
C ARG A 95 -7.23 20.08 -11.51
N LEU A 96 -6.83 19.15 -10.65
CA LEU A 96 -5.81 18.15 -10.99
C LEU A 96 -6.24 17.24 -12.13
N GLN A 97 -7.51 16.87 -12.22
CA GLN A 97 -8.04 16.05 -13.31
C GLN A 97 -7.95 16.77 -14.67
N ALA A 98 -8.09 18.09 -14.70
CA ALA A 98 -7.90 18.87 -15.91
C ALA A 98 -6.42 18.96 -16.35
N GLU A 99 -5.48 18.84 -15.41
CA GLU A 99 -4.04 18.92 -15.66
C GLU A 99 -3.39 17.56 -15.98
N LEU A 100 -3.91 16.47 -15.38
CA LEU A 100 -3.29 15.14 -15.39
C LEU A 100 -4.16 14.13 -16.13
N PRO A 101 -3.84 13.77 -17.39
CA PRO A 101 -4.67 12.89 -18.23
C PRO A 101 -4.88 11.48 -17.66
N ARG A 102 -3.97 11.00 -16.80
CA ARG A 102 -4.07 9.68 -16.15
C ARG A 102 -4.94 9.69 -14.90
N LEU A 103 -5.36 10.86 -14.42
CA LEU A 103 -6.16 10.99 -13.21
C LEU A 103 -7.65 10.86 -13.52
N ARG A 104 -8.31 9.93 -12.82
CA ARG A 104 -9.77 9.79 -12.79
C ARG A 104 -10.25 10.05 -11.39
N VAL A 105 -11.20 10.95 -11.24
CA VAL A 105 -11.83 11.25 -9.94
C VAL A 105 -13.24 10.70 -9.93
N ILE A 106 -13.56 9.96 -8.89
CA ILE A 106 -14.87 9.37 -8.64
C ILE A 106 -15.44 10.01 -7.39
N THR A 107 -16.57 10.66 -7.51
CA THR A 107 -17.32 11.15 -6.36
C THR A 107 -18.05 10.00 -5.68
N GLY A 108 -17.90 9.88 -4.38
CA GLY A 108 -18.49 8.80 -3.59
C GLY A 108 -20.00 8.89 -3.52
N ASP A 109 -20.62 7.73 -3.59
CA ASP A 109 -22.05 7.55 -3.33
C ASP A 109 -22.33 7.48 -1.82
N ALA A 110 -23.59 7.59 -1.45
CA ALA A 110 -24.00 7.37 -0.06
C ALA A 110 -23.55 5.98 0.43
N LEU A 111 -22.92 5.96 1.62
CA LEU A 111 -22.40 4.73 2.20
C LEU A 111 -23.54 3.73 2.47
N PRO A 112 -23.50 2.51 1.91
CA PRO A 112 -24.52 1.51 2.17
C PRO A 112 -24.56 1.07 3.63
N VAL A 113 -25.73 0.66 4.10
CA VAL A 113 -25.91 0.17 5.47
C VAL A 113 -25.00 -1.03 5.74
N GLY A 114 -24.25 -0.97 6.85
CA GLY A 114 -23.32 -2.01 7.26
C GLY A 114 -21.89 -1.87 6.69
N TRP A 115 -21.63 -0.92 5.84
CA TRP A 115 -20.29 -0.62 5.34
C TRP A 115 -19.59 0.46 6.16
N VAL A 116 -18.24 0.43 6.12
CA VAL A 116 -17.36 1.46 6.66
C VAL A 116 -16.72 2.22 5.50
N GLY A 117 -16.50 3.54 5.59
CA GLY A 117 -16.11 4.40 4.48
C GLY A 117 -14.90 3.90 3.69
N LYS A 118 -13.72 3.79 4.33
CA LYS A 118 -12.48 3.39 3.64
C LYS A 118 -12.53 2.01 2.98
N PRO A 119 -13.04 0.93 3.61
CA PRO A 119 -13.21 -0.37 2.93
C PRO A 119 -14.17 -0.30 1.75
N TYR A 120 -15.25 0.47 1.84
CA TYR A 120 -16.17 0.67 0.73
C TYR A 120 -15.50 1.41 -0.43
N ALA A 121 -14.79 2.50 -0.14
CA ALA A 121 -14.03 3.24 -1.14
C ALA A 121 -13.01 2.35 -1.88
N LEU A 122 -12.25 1.52 -1.14
CA LEU A 122 -11.29 0.58 -1.73
C LEU A 122 -11.97 -0.50 -2.59
N GLN A 123 -13.12 -1.00 -2.16
CA GLN A 123 -13.90 -1.96 -2.97
C GLN A 123 -14.41 -1.31 -4.26
N ARG A 124 -14.90 -0.07 -4.20
CA ARG A 124 -15.34 0.68 -5.39
C ARG A 124 -14.17 0.96 -6.34
N LEU A 125 -13.04 1.42 -5.80
CA LEU A 125 -11.82 1.66 -6.57
C LEU A 125 -11.33 0.40 -7.28
N SER A 126 -11.26 -0.74 -6.56
CA SER A 126 -10.80 -2.01 -7.14
C SER A 126 -11.69 -2.51 -8.27
N ALA A 127 -13.00 -2.22 -8.21
CA ALA A 127 -13.94 -2.59 -9.27
C ALA A 127 -13.81 -1.70 -10.52
N LEU A 128 -13.12 -0.57 -10.42
CA LEU A 128 -12.92 0.41 -11.52
C LEU A 128 -11.50 0.35 -12.10
N ALA A 129 -10.60 -0.42 -11.49
CA ALA A 129 -9.24 -0.59 -11.95
C ALA A 129 -9.18 -1.41 -13.25
N ASP A 130 -8.44 -0.91 -14.23
CA ASP A 130 -8.30 -1.55 -15.54
C ASP A 130 -7.08 -2.49 -15.61
N CYS A 131 -6.14 -2.41 -14.63
CA CYS A 131 -4.93 -3.21 -14.59
C CYS A 131 -5.01 -4.35 -13.56
N ASP A 132 -4.30 -5.45 -13.86
CA ASP A 132 -4.18 -6.59 -12.93
C ASP A 132 -3.36 -6.27 -11.68
N VAL A 133 -2.42 -5.31 -11.80
CA VAL A 133 -1.62 -4.84 -10.67
C VAL A 133 -2.24 -3.59 -10.07
N ILE A 134 -2.60 -3.68 -8.81
CA ILE A 134 -3.22 -2.60 -8.05
C ILE A 134 -2.25 -2.10 -6.98
N LEU A 135 -2.06 -0.78 -6.92
CA LEU A 135 -1.32 -0.09 -5.87
C LEU A 135 -2.25 0.81 -5.06
N ASN A 136 -2.55 0.42 -3.83
CA ASN A 136 -3.33 1.25 -2.91
C ASN A 136 -2.41 2.22 -2.15
N ILE A 137 -2.74 3.52 -2.16
CA ILE A 137 -1.99 4.58 -1.47
C ILE A 137 -2.98 5.44 -0.67
N ASP A 138 -2.63 5.77 0.58
CA ASP A 138 -3.40 6.73 1.36
C ASP A 138 -3.14 8.16 0.87
N ALA A 139 -4.15 9.03 0.95
CA ALA A 139 -4.12 10.39 0.38
C ALA A 139 -3.09 11.33 1.04
N ASP A 140 -2.58 11.00 2.22
CA ASP A 140 -1.53 11.71 2.95
C ASP A 140 -0.10 11.23 2.61
N VAL A 141 0.03 10.18 1.82
CA VAL A 141 1.32 9.60 1.42
C VAL A 141 1.95 10.38 0.28
N THR A 142 3.27 10.54 0.32
CA THR A 142 4.08 11.05 -0.80
C THR A 142 4.96 9.93 -1.33
N LEU A 143 4.79 9.59 -2.59
CA LEU A 143 5.55 8.53 -3.23
C LEU A 143 6.92 9.07 -3.69
N ARG A 144 7.97 8.28 -3.50
CA ARG A 144 9.29 8.58 -4.07
C ARG A 144 9.30 8.23 -5.56
N ALA A 145 10.14 8.92 -6.33
CA ALA A 145 10.27 8.67 -7.76
C ALA A 145 10.55 7.19 -8.10
N ASP A 146 11.35 6.49 -7.30
CA ASP A 146 11.71 5.08 -7.45
C ASP A 146 10.76 4.11 -6.70
N GLY A 147 9.73 4.63 -6.04
CA GLY A 147 8.86 3.87 -5.12
C GLY A 147 8.13 2.72 -5.80
N VAL A 148 7.53 2.97 -6.95
CA VAL A 148 6.78 1.96 -7.72
C VAL A 148 7.71 0.84 -8.19
N LEU A 149 8.86 1.17 -8.76
CA LEU A 149 9.84 0.17 -9.23
C LEU A 149 10.32 -0.73 -8.10
N ARG A 150 10.52 -0.15 -6.90
CA ARG A 150 10.88 -0.93 -5.71
C ARG A 150 9.76 -1.88 -5.27
N MET A 151 8.51 -1.42 -5.28
CA MET A 151 7.38 -2.28 -4.93
C MET A 151 7.20 -3.43 -5.93
N LEU A 152 7.35 -3.16 -7.23
CA LEU A 152 7.31 -4.20 -8.26
C LEU A 152 8.42 -5.24 -8.09
N SER A 153 9.64 -4.81 -7.76
CA SER A 153 10.75 -5.73 -7.50
C SER A 153 10.45 -6.65 -6.32
N LEU A 154 9.80 -6.14 -5.27
CA LEU A 154 9.35 -6.93 -4.12
C LEU A 154 8.24 -7.92 -4.51
N LEU A 155 7.29 -7.48 -5.33
CA LEU A 155 6.19 -8.31 -5.81
C LEU A 155 6.72 -9.49 -6.64
N GLY A 156 7.61 -9.26 -7.60
CA GLY A 156 8.23 -10.31 -8.41
C GLY A 156 9.04 -11.30 -7.55
N THR A 157 9.73 -10.84 -6.52
CA THR A 157 10.43 -11.72 -5.57
C THR A 157 9.44 -12.59 -4.77
N ALA A 158 8.33 -12.01 -4.31
CA ALA A 158 7.29 -12.73 -3.59
C ALA A 158 6.62 -13.80 -4.45
N GLU A 159 6.34 -13.50 -5.71
CA GLU A 159 5.77 -14.43 -6.69
C GLU A 159 6.71 -15.62 -6.97
N GLN A 160 8.01 -15.38 -7.08
CA GLN A 160 9.02 -16.44 -7.22
C GLN A 160 9.09 -17.35 -5.98
N VAL A 161 8.95 -16.79 -4.78
CA VAL A 161 8.97 -17.57 -3.52
C VAL A 161 7.71 -18.39 -3.35
N THR A 162 6.55 -17.88 -3.77
CA THR A 162 5.26 -18.58 -3.65
C THR A 162 4.96 -19.56 -4.79
N GLY A 163 5.84 -19.65 -5.79
CA GLY A 163 5.68 -20.55 -6.93
C GLY A 163 4.47 -20.23 -7.82
N GLY A 164 4.04 -18.96 -7.85
CA GLY A 164 2.93 -18.52 -8.70
C GLY A 164 1.54 -18.90 -8.16
N LEU A 165 1.41 -19.18 -6.88
CA LEU A 165 0.14 -19.55 -6.22
C LEU A 165 -0.80 -18.34 -5.98
N GLY A 166 -1.08 -17.55 -7.02
CA GLY A 166 -2.09 -16.50 -6.94
C GLY A 166 -1.56 -15.13 -6.47
N ALA A 167 -2.46 -14.25 -6.05
CA ALA A 167 -2.16 -12.85 -5.76
C ALA A 167 -1.10 -12.68 -4.65
N ALA A 168 -0.01 -12.00 -4.98
CA ALA A 168 0.97 -11.56 -3.99
C ALA A 168 0.62 -10.17 -3.47
N VAL A 169 0.75 -9.95 -2.16
CA VAL A 169 0.55 -8.65 -1.52
C VAL A 169 1.87 -8.14 -0.99
N VAL A 170 2.25 -6.95 -1.41
CA VAL A 170 3.40 -6.21 -0.90
C VAL A 170 2.90 -4.99 -0.14
N THR A 171 3.33 -4.84 1.10
CA THR A 171 3.04 -3.64 1.90
C THR A 171 4.30 -2.83 2.12
N ALA A 172 4.19 -1.52 2.07
CA ALA A 172 5.25 -0.60 2.43
C ALA A 172 4.77 0.33 3.55
N VAL A 173 5.64 0.58 4.53
CA VAL A 173 5.35 1.54 5.59
C VAL A 173 5.93 2.89 5.18
N PRO A 174 5.11 3.96 5.10
CA PRO A 174 5.61 5.28 4.78
C PRO A 174 6.58 5.77 5.86
N ARG A 175 7.63 6.49 5.46
CA ARG A 175 8.46 7.22 6.42
C ARG A 175 7.69 8.43 6.90
N GLN A 176 7.41 8.48 8.19
CA GLN A 176 7.00 9.74 8.82
C GLN A 176 8.21 10.70 8.81
N ARG A 177 7.98 11.94 8.40
CA ARG A 177 8.95 13.04 8.49
C ARG A 177 8.73 13.82 9.75
#